data_d84369f8ac5453e34328892b98466a69
#
_entry.id   d84369f8ac5453e34328892b98466a69
#
_cell.length_a   1.000
_cell.length_b   1.000
_cell.length_c   1.000
_cell.angle_alpha   90.00
_cell.angle_beta   90.00
_cell.angle_gamma   90.00
#
_symmetry.space_group_name_H-M   'P 1'
#
loop_
_entity.id
_entity.type
_entity.pdbx_description
1 polymer ?
#
loop_
_entity_poly.entity_id
_entity_poly.type
_entity_poly.pdbx_seq_one_letter_code
_entity_poly.pdbx_strand_id
1 'polypeptide(L)'
;MSDGALRGERCVVVGGAGAVGGLMVDLLVGAGADVVVVDVAAPPPDVARVCASVRGDVCAMDAGLVAELRRADVVALAVPERVALAALPALARQLRPGGLLVDTLSVKTGIVAMLAAHAAHLEAVSLNPMFAPALGFEGRAVAAVVVRDGPRARALLDAVGRRGGRVAEVGADQHDRVAAATQALTHAAVLAFGLALDELDVAVEDLDAMATPPHLTLLALLARIASGESETYRDVQAGNPHARRARTALAAGLATLADAADHGTGGDFAALLERARRSLGPECDAYARICEQLFVVARPPALLLAHGERSLEPFRTASLGDSP
;
A
#
# COMPACT_ATOMS: atom_id res chain seq x y z
N MET A 1 -7.72 -8.25 28.65
CA MET A 1 -7.50 -9.13 27.48
C MET A 1 -8.85 -9.28 26.79
N SER A 2 -9.26 -8.35 25.92
CA SER A 2 -10.49 -8.50 25.14
C SER A 2 -10.13 -9.28 23.87
N ASP A 3 -10.37 -10.55 23.93
CA ASP A 3 -10.28 -11.47 22.81
C ASP A 3 -11.37 -11.08 21.79
N GLY A 4 -10.97 -10.55 20.62
CA GLY A 4 -11.85 -10.21 19.50
C GLY A 4 -12.49 -8.82 19.57
N ALA A 5 -11.76 -7.78 19.17
CA ALA A 5 -12.28 -6.40 19.15
C ALA A 5 -13.53 -6.20 18.25
N LEU A 6 -13.75 -7.10 17.29
CA LEU A 6 -14.91 -7.09 16.38
C LEU A 6 -15.72 -8.40 16.48
N ARG A 7 -15.63 -9.09 17.62
CA ARG A 7 -16.33 -10.38 17.83
C ARG A 7 -17.83 -10.21 17.70
N GLY A 8 -18.43 -10.97 16.79
CA GLY A 8 -19.86 -10.97 16.51
C GLY A 8 -20.34 -9.80 15.65
N GLU A 9 -19.46 -8.87 15.26
CA GLU A 9 -19.79 -7.85 14.28
C GLU A 9 -19.89 -8.48 12.88
N ARG A 10 -20.93 -8.11 12.13
CA ARG A 10 -21.07 -8.51 10.73
C ARG A 10 -20.32 -7.53 9.83
N CYS A 11 -19.32 -8.03 9.16
CA CYS A 11 -18.45 -7.24 8.29
C CYS A 11 -18.67 -7.59 6.82
N VAL A 12 -18.80 -6.60 5.97
CA VAL A 12 -18.86 -6.75 4.51
C VAL A 12 -17.59 -6.17 3.91
N VAL A 13 -16.84 -6.97 3.14
CA VAL A 13 -15.66 -6.52 2.41
C VAL A 13 -15.99 -6.46 0.91
N VAL A 14 -16.15 -5.25 0.40
CA VAL A 14 -16.36 -4.98 -1.02
C VAL A 14 -15.01 -4.93 -1.74
N GLY A 15 -14.85 -5.74 -2.79
CA GLY A 15 -13.56 -5.96 -3.44
C GLY A 15 -12.72 -7.03 -2.73
N GLY A 16 -13.36 -7.93 -1.98
CA GLY A 16 -12.67 -8.94 -1.16
C GLY A 16 -11.97 -10.05 -1.94
N ALA A 17 -12.18 -10.16 -3.25
CA ALA A 17 -11.43 -11.05 -4.12
C ALA A 17 -10.05 -10.49 -4.52
N GLY A 18 -9.85 -9.18 -4.38
CA GLY A 18 -8.57 -8.51 -4.66
C GLY A 18 -7.56 -8.66 -3.51
N ALA A 19 -6.30 -8.32 -3.78
CA ALA A 19 -5.21 -8.48 -2.81
C ALA A 19 -5.41 -7.66 -1.53
N VAL A 20 -5.80 -6.38 -1.65
CA VAL A 20 -6.08 -5.52 -0.48
C VAL A 20 -7.36 -5.97 0.24
N GLY A 21 -8.37 -6.39 -0.52
CA GLY A 21 -9.59 -6.95 0.05
C GLY A 21 -9.32 -8.22 0.86
N GLY A 22 -8.50 -9.13 0.34
CA GLY A 22 -8.04 -10.32 1.07
C GLY A 22 -7.32 -9.99 2.37
N LEU A 23 -6.44 -8.98 2.36
CA LEU A 23 -5.78 -8.48 3.57
C LEU A 23 -6.79 -7.97 4.61
N MET A 24 -7.86 -7.28 4.16
CA MET A 24 -8.94 -6.84 5.06
C MET A 24 -9.79 -8.01 5.57
N VAL A 25 -10.06 -9.01 4.73
CA VAL A 25 -10.73 -10.25 5.16
C VAL A 25 -9.95 -10.93 6.27
N ASP A 26 -8.63 -11.14 6.08
CA ASP A 26 -7.77 -11.76 7.08
C ASP A 26 -7.75 -10.97 8.40
N LEU A 27 -7.71 -9.64 8.32
CA LEU A 27 -7.76 -8.77 9.48
C LEU A 27 -9.06 -8.96 10.27
N LEU A 28 -10.20 -8.90 9.58
CA LEU A 28 -11.54 -8.93 10.19
C LEU A 28 -11.88 -10.32 10.74
N VAL A 29 -11.58 -11.38 9.98
CA VAL A 29 -11.74 -12.77 10.46
C VAL A 29 -10.87 -13.01 11.69
N GLY A 30 -9.61 -12.58 11.64
CA GLY A 30 -8.71 -12.70 12.80
C GLY A 30 -9.11 -11.85 14.01
N ALA A 31 -9.93 -10.82 13.82
CA ALA A 31 -10.56 -10.04 14.89
C ALA A 31 -11.87 -10.67 15.41
N GLY A 32 -12.29 -11.82 14.88
CA GLY A 32 -13.47 -12.57 15.31
C GLY A 32 -14.80 -12.13 14.69
N ALA A 33 -14.76 -11.34 13.61
CA ALA A 33 -15.95 -10.89 12.89
C ALA A 33 -16.57 -12.00 12.02
N ASP A 34 -17.88 -11.87 11.74
CA ASP A 34 -18.60 -12.61 10.70
C ASP A 34 -18.44 -11.86 9.37
N VAL A 35 -17.62 -12.38 8.45
CA VAL A 35 -17.22 -11.68 7.24
C VAL A 35 -17.95 -12.21 6.01
N VAL A 36 -18.49 -11.29 5.24
CA VAL A 36 -19.07 -11.54 3.91
C VAL A 36 -18.25 -10.79 2.85
N VAL A 37 -17.77 -11.50 1.85
CA VAL A 37 -17.09 -10.91 0.70
C VAL A 37 -18.08 -10.53 -0.38
N VAL A 38 -17.98 -9.31 -0.87
CA VAL A 38 -18.74 -8.83 -2.04
C VAL A 38 -17.74 -8.48 -3.14
N ASP A 39 -17.91 -9.11 -4.32
CA ASP A 39 -17.04 -8.83 -5.46
C ASP A 39 -17.78 -9.14 -6.78
N VAL A 40 -17.32 -8.55 -7.87
CA VAL A 40 -17.75 -8.90 -9.24
C VAL A 40 -17.11 -10.20 -9.71
N ALA A 41 -15.94 -10.56 -9.15
CA ALA A 41 -15.23 -11.81 -9.35
C ALA A 41 -15.50 -12.81 -8.22
N ALA A 42 -15.25 -14.08 -8.46
CA ALA A 42 -15.27 -15.09 -7.41
C ALA A 42 -14.05 -14.91 -6.50
N PRO A 43 -14.20 -15.02 -5.17
CA PRO A 43 -13.07 -14.92 -4.25
C PRO A 43 -12.11 -16.11 -4.44
N PRO A 44 -10.81 -15.95 -4.11
CA PRO A 44 -9.84 -17.03 -4.09
C PRO A 44 -10.28 -18.17 -3.16
N PRO A 45 -9.84 -19.44 -3.40
CA PRO A 45 -10.30 -20.61 -2.66
C PRO A 45 -10.05 -20.56 -1.14
N ASP A 46 -8.99 -19.90 -0.69
CA ASP A 46 -8.64 -19.68 0.71
C ASP A 46 -9.65 -18.74 1.39
N VAL A 47 -10.02 -17.64 0.75
CA VAL A 47 -11.05 -16.71 1.21
C VAL A 47 -12.43 -17.39 1.20
N ALA A 48 -12.76 -18.12 0.14
CA ALA A 48 -14.03 -18.83 -0.01
C ALA A 48 -14.26 -19.93 1.06
N ARG A 49 -13.19 -20.45 1.69
CA ARG A 49 -13.31 -21.43 2.77
C ARG A 49 -13.69 -20.84 4.11
N VAL A 50 -13.39 -19.57 4.34
CA VAL A 50 -13.54 -18.93 5.65
C VAL A 50 -14.65 -17.88 5.69
N CYS A 51 -15.14 -17.43 4.52
CA CYS A 51 -16.15 -16.39 4.42
C CYS A 51 -17.25 -16.76 3.45
N ALA A 52 -18.49 -16.31 3.76
CA ALA A 52 -19.56 -16.26 2.78
C ALA A 52 -19.22 -15.23 1.68
N SER A 53 -19.71 -15.46 0.46
CA SER A 53 -19.50 -14.53 -0.65
C SER A 53 -20.80 -14.22 -1.38
N VAL A 54 -20.92 -12.99 -1.82
CA VAL A 54 -22.01 -12.48 -2.67
C VAL A 54 -21.39 -11.88 -3.92
N ARG A 55 -21.77 -12.37 -5.07
CA ARG A 55 -21.37 -11.75 -6.33
C ARG A 55 -22.22 -10.51 -6.58
N GLY A 56 -21.58 -9.34 -6.68
CA GLY A 56 -22.31 -8.09 -6.88
C GLY A 56 -21.41 -6.92 -7.25
N ASP A 57 -22.01 -5.95 -7.95
CA ASP A 57 -21.38 -4.67 -8.27
C ASP A 57 -21.91 -3.60 -7.31
N VAL A 58 -21.03 -2.99 -6.54
CA VAL A 58 -21.38 -1.94 -5.56
C VAL A 58 -21.89 -0.66 -6.24
N CYS A 59 -21.58 -0.45 -7.53
CA CYS A 59 -22.13 0.66 -8.32
C CYS A 59 -23.53 0.34 -8.87
N ALA A 60 -23.96 -0.93 -8.90
CA ALA A 60 -25.24 -1.40 -9.41
C ALA A 60 -25.88 -2.39 -8.42
N MET A 61 -26.11 -1.94 -7.19
CA MET A 61 -26.56 -2.77 -6.07
C MET A 61 -27.95 -3.35 -6.32
N ASP A 62 -28.05 -4.67 -6.36
CA ASP A 62 -29.33 -5.39 -6.34
C ASP A 62 -29.92 -5.51 -4.92
N ALA A 63 -31.13 -6.07 -4.82
CA ALA A 63 -31.81 -6.22 -3.54
C ALA A 63 -31.07 -7.13 -2.55
N GLY A 64 -30.34 -8.14 -3.06
CA GLY A 64 -29.55 -9.06 -2.24
C GLY A 64 -28.36 -8.34 -1.59
N LEU A 65 -27.58 -7.60 -2.39
CA LEU A 65 -26.48 -6.79 -1.90
C LEU A 65 -26.94 -5.71 -0.91
N VAL A 66 -28.05 -5.01 -1.24
CA VAL A 66 -28.64 -4.02 -0.31
C VAL A 66 -29.02 -4.67 1.03
N ALA A 67 -29.58 -5.88 1.02
CA ALA A 67 -29.95 -6.59 2.23
C ALA A 67 -28.71 -6.93 3.11
N GLU A 68 -27.59 -7.32 2.48
CA GLU A 68 -26.34 -7.58 3.19
C GLU A 68 -25.75 -6.30 3.79
N LEU A 69 -25.71 -5.21 3.02
CA LEU A 69 -25.20 -3.91 3.52
C LEU A 69 -26.01 -3.39 4.71
N ARG A 70 -27.34 -3.55 4.70
CA ARG A 70 -28.23 -3.14 5.81
C ARG A 70 -28.01 -3.92 7.10
N ARG A 71 -27.47 -5.14 7.00
CA ARG A 71 -27.13 -5.98 8.16
C ARG A 71 -25.73 -5.74 8.68
N ALA A 72 -24.89 -5.09 7.89
CA ALA A 72 -23.49 -4.89 8.22
C ALA A 72 -23.31 -3.91 9.38
N ASP A 73 -22.39 -4.24 10.27
CA ASP A 73 -21.83 -3.36 11.30
C ASP A 73 -20.65 -2.58 10.78
N VAL A 74 -19.87 -3.24 9.91
CA VAL A 74 -18.67 -2.71 9.28
C VAL A 74 -18.73 -2.99 7.79
N VAL A 75 -18.46 -1.99 6.97
CA VAL A 75 -18.26 -2.15 5.52
C VAL A 75 -16.88 -1.63 5.15
N ALA A 76 -16.05 -2.47 4.54
CA ALA A 76 -14.75 -2.11 4.03
C ALA A 76 -14.77 -2.06 2.49
N LEU A 77 -14.36 -0.93 1.91
CA LEU A 77 -14.21 -0.71 0.48
C LEU A 77 -12.74 -0.93 0.08
N ALA A 78 -12.47 -2.04 -0.60
CA ALA A 78 -11.15 -2.39 -1.15
C ALA A 78 -11.25 -2.51 -2.69
N VAL A 79 -11.79 -1.49 -3.31
CA VAL A 79 -12.05 -1.38 -4.75
C VAL A 79 -11.28 -0.18 -5.33
N PRO A 80 -11.12 -0.09 -6.68
CA PRO A 80 -10.50 1.06 -7.31
C PRO A 80 -11.13 2.40 -6.89
N GLU A 81 -10.32 3.47 -6.82
CA GLU A 81 -10.76 4.78 -6.32
C GLU A 81 -12.02 5.29 -7.03
N ARG A 82 -12.07 5.20 -8.36
CA ARG A 82 -13.24 5.62 -9.15
C ARG A 82 -14.52 4.87 -8.75
N VAL A 83 -14.41 3.58 -8.42
CA VAL A 83 -15.54 2.73 -7.99
C VAL A 83 -15.99 3.14 -6.58
N ALA A 84 -15.04 3.30 -5.66
CA ALA A 84 -15.32 3.73 -4.29
C ALA A 84 -16.03 5.09 -4.27
N LEU A 85 -15.50 6.08 -4.98
CA LEU A 85 -16.08 7.42 -5.02
C LEU A 85 -17.49 7.42 -5.66
N ALA A 86 -17.72 6.64 -6.72
CA ALA A 86 -19.03 6.53 -7.37
C ALA A 86 -20.08 5.82 -6.49
N ALA A 87 -19.67 4.76 -5.79
CA ALA A 87 -20.58 3.94 -4.99
C ALA A 87 -20.91 4.53 -3.62
N LEU A 88 -19.97 5.28 -3.01
CA LEU A 88 -20.04 5.73 -1.61
C LEU A 88 -21.36 6.43 -1.24
N PRO A 89 -21.92 7.39 -2.02
CA PRO A 89 -23.15 8.06 -1.64
C PRO A 89 -24.37 7.12 -1.56
N ALA A 90 -24.46 6.15 -2.44
CA ALA A 90 -25.54 5.18 -2.45
C ALA A 90 -25.35 4.10 -1.37
N LEU A 91 -24.11 3.63 -1.19
CA LEU A 91 -23.73 2.64 -0.19
C LEU A 91 -23.93 3.17 1.22
N ALA A 92 -23.46 4.37 1.53
CA ALA A 92 -23.58 4.96 2.86
C ALA A 92 -25.06 5.04 3.33
N ARG A 93 -26.00 5.32 2.41
CA ARG A 93 -27.44 5.32 2.72
C ARG A 93 -28.01 3.95 3.10
N GLN A 94 -27.32 2.86 2.76
CA GLN A 94 -27.79 1.51 3.13
C GLN A 94 -27.33 1.09 4.52
N LEU A 95 -26.25 1.70 5.04
CA LEU A 95 -25.71 1.35 6.33
C LEU A 95 -26.55 1.96 7.46
N ARG A 96 -26.68 1.21 8.54
CA ARG A 96 -27.38 1.66 9.75
C ARG A 96 -26.58 2.73 10.49
N PRO A 97 -27.23 3.69 11.17
CA PRO A 97 -26.54 4.67 12.00
C PRO A 97 -25.62 4.01 13.03
N GLY A 98 -24.42 4.57 13.20
CA GLY A 98 -23.39 4.03 14.09
C GLY A 98 -22.61 2.85 13.51
N GLY A 99 -22.91 2.38 12.29
CA GLY A 99 -22.05 1.45 11.55
C GLY A 99 -20.72 2.09 11.15
N LEU A 100 -19.71 1.29 10.87
CA LEU A 100 -18.40 1.75 10.43
C LEU A 100 -18.24 1.59 8.90
N LEU A 101 -17.87 2.66 8.22
CA LEU A 101 -17.45 2.63 6.82
C LEU A 101 -15.93 2.86 6.73
N VAL A 102 -15.24 1.92 6.08
CA VAL A 102 -13.79 1.93 5.89
C VAL A 102 -13.48 1.93 4.40
N ASP A 103 -12.49 2.69 3.96
CA ASP A 103 -11.86 2.52 2.65
C ASP A 103 -10.36 2.19 2.80
N THR A 104 -9.78 1.67 1.73
CA THR A 104 -8.35 1.31 1.69
C THR A 104 -7.60 1.99 0.54
N LEU A 105 -8.10 3.14 0.09
CA LEU A 105 -7.55 3.86 -1.06
C LEU A 105 -6.15 4.42 -0.77
N SER A 106 -5.36 4.60 -1.82
CA SER A 106 -4.01 5.16 -1.73
C SER A 106 -3.97 6.69 -1.69
N VAL A 107 -5.11 7.36 -1.95
CA VAL A 107 -5.27 8.83 -1.89
C VAL A 107 -6.41 9.15 -0.95
N LYS A 108 -6.23 10.14 -0.07
CA LYS A 108 -7.17 10.40 1.03
C LYS A 108 -8.05 11.62 0.86
N THR A 109 -7.56 12.68 0.24
CA THR A 109 -8.28 13.94 0.19
C THR A 109 -9.67 13.79 -0.44
N GLY A 110 -9.80 13.08 -1.56
CA GLY A 110 -11.06 12.90 -2.26
C GLY A 110 -12.07 12.07 -1.47
N ILE A 111 -11.66 10.89 -1.00
CA ILE A 111 -12.56 9.96 -0.30
C ILE A 111 -12.97 10.51 1.07
N VAL A 112 -12.08 11.18 1.79
CA VAL A 112 -12.38 11.81 3.09
C VAL A 112 -13.42 12.90 2.95
N ALA A 113 -13.35 13.72 1.90
CA ALA A 113 -14.38 14.71 1.60
C ALA A 113 -15.74 14.04 1.33
N MET A 114 -15.76 12.94 0.58
CA MET A 114 -16.97 12.16 0.30
C MET A 114 -17.54 11.50 1.56
N LEU A 115 -16.71 10.93 2.42
CA LEU A 115 -17.13 10.37 3.72
C LEU A 115 -17.75 11.46 4.62
N ALA A 116 -17.11 12.62 4.70
CA ALA A 116 -17.64 13.75 5.48
C ALA A 116 -19.01 14.21 4.96
N ALA A 117 -19.21 14.25 3.64
CA ALA A 117 -20.45 14.72 3.02
C ALA A 117 -21.61 13.71 3.10
N HIS A 118 -21.32 12.40 2.95
CA HIS A 118 -22.36 11.39 2.74
C HIS A 118 -22.50 10.36 3.87
N ALA A 119 -21.53 10.26 4.79
CA ALA A 119 -21.48 9.26 5.85
C ALA A 119 -21.58 9.87 7.26
N ALA A 120 -22.29 11.01 7.43
CA ALA A 120 -22.36 11.74 8.69
C ALA A 120 -22.98 10.93 9.85
N HIS A 121 -23.79 9.93 9.56
CA HIS A 121 -24.44 9.03 10.52
C HIS A 121 -23.61 7.78 10.87
N LEU A 122 -22.44 7.61 10.24
CA LEU A 122 -21.55 6.47 10.41
C LEU A 122 -20.26 6.86 11.13
N GLU A 123 -19.61 5.91 11.78
CA GLU A 123 -18.16 5.98 12.01
C GLU A 123 -17.44 5.86 10.67
N ALA A 124 -16.30 6.52 10.50
CA ALA A 124 -15.60 6.48 9.21
C ALA A 124 -14.08 6.56 9.39
N VAL A 125 -13.38 5.60 8.79
CA VAL A 125 -11.91 5.52 8.78
C VAL A 125 -11.43 5.25 7.36
N SER A 126 -10.43 6.01 6.91
CA SER A 126 -9.77 5.80 5.64
C SER A 126 -8.37 5.24 5.89
N LEU A 127 -8.14 3.96 5.55
CA LEU A 127 -6.87 3.25 5.75
C LEU A 127 -6.04 3.25 4.47
N ASN A 128 -4.73 3.29 4.60
CA ASN A 128 -3.81 2.96 3.51
C ASN A 128 -2.70 2.04 4.05
N PRO A 129 -2.74 0.73 3.79
CA PRO A 129 -1.61 -0.15 4.00
C PRO A 129 -0.44 0.28 3.12
N MET A 130 0.65 0.77 3.74
CA MET A 130 1.82 1.31 3.03
C MET A 130 2.77 0.19 2.54
N PHE A 131 2.22 -0.98 2.21
CA PHE A 131 2.97 -2.18 1.83
C PHE A 131 2.17 -3.07 0.87
N ALA A 132 2.84 -3.99 0.20
CA ALA A 132 2.15 -4.99 -0.62
C ALA A 132 1.38 -5.98 0.26
N PRO A 133 0.08 -6.25 0.00
CA PRO A 133 -0.78 -7.08 0.86
C PRO A 133 -0.20 -8.44 1.23
N ALA A 134 0.52 -9.09 0.31
CA ALA A 134 1.17 -10.39 0.54
C ALA A 134 2.22 -10.38 1.67
N LEU A 135 2.69 -9.21 2.09
CA LEU A 135 3.65 -9.09 3.19
C LEU A 135 3.00 -9.11 4.58
N GLY A 136 1.67 -8.95 4.68
CA GLY A 136 0.96 -8.84 5.95
C GLY A 136 1.27 -7.57 6.75
N PHE A 137 0.73 -7.46 7.96
CA PHE A 137 0.82 -6.25 8.80
C PHE A 137 2.11 -6.14 9.62
N GLU A 138 2.74 -7.25 9.98
CA GLU A 138 3.83 -7.30 10.96
C GLU A 138 4.96 -6.30 10.68
N GLY A 139 5.20 -5.38 11.61
CA GLY A 139 6.22 -4.33 11.52
C GLY A 139 5.95 -3.22 10.49
N ARG A 140 4.82 -3.23 9.77
CA ARG A 140 4.55 -2.36 8.61
C ARG A 140 3.61 -1.21 8.93
N ALA A 141 3.82 -0.09 8.26
CA ALA A 141 3.02 1.10 8.47
C ALA A 141 1.64 0.99 7.79
N VAL A 142 0.61 1.36 8.55
CA VAL A 142 -0.75 1.58 8.05
C VAL A 142 -1.13 3.02 8.37
N ALA A 143 -1.28 3.84 7.36
CA ALA A 143 -1.79 5.20 7.56
C ALA A 143 -3.30 5.13 7.79
N ALA A 144 -3.78 5.91 8.75
CA ALA A 144 -5.20 5.99 9.10
C ALA A 144 -5.65 7.45 9.19
N VAL A 145 -6.69 7.79 8.44
CA VAL A 145 -7.41 9.05 8.61
C VAL A 145 -8.74 8.75 9.30
N VAL A 146 -8.85 9.11 10.56
CA VAL A 146 -10.10 8.97 11.31
C VAL A 146 -10.99 10.17 10.95
N VAL A 147 -11.98 9.92 10.10
CA VAL A 147 -12.93 10.95 9.64
C VAL A 147 -14.01 11.19 10.67
N ARG A 148 -14.49 10.09 11.26
CA ARG A 148 -15.44 10.11 12.38
C ARG A 148 -15.14 8.96 13.31
N ASP A 149 -14.70 9.33 14.50
CA ASP A 149 -14.32 8.39 15.56
C ASP A 149 -15.52 7.65 16.17
N GLY A 150 -15.25 6.47 16.71
CA GLY A 150 -16.22 5.66 17.43
C GLY A 150 -15.64 4.30 17.84
N PRO A 151 -16.45 3.51 18.59
CA PRO A 151 -15.97 2.24 19.14
C PRO A 151 -15.49 1.24 18.07
N ARG A 152 -16.17 1.14 16.94
CA ARG A 152 -15.81 0.23 15.84
C ARG A 152 -14.56 0.70 15.12
N ALA A 153 -14.43 2.03 14.91
CA ALA A 153 -13.24 2.63 14.34
C ALA A 153 -12.00 2.31 15.19
N ARG A 154 -12.08 2.49 16.49
CA ARG A 154 -11.01 2.15 17.44
C ARG A 154 -10.73 0.65 17.49
N ALA A 155 -11.77 -0.19 17.51
CA ALA A 155 -11.62 -1.64 17.46
C ALA A 155 -10.89 -2.13 16.20
N LEU A 156 -11.16 -1.51 15.05
CA LEU A 156 -10.45 -1.82 13.79
C LEU A 156 -8.97 -1.44 13.87
N LEU A 157 -8.66 -0.22 14.33
CA LEU A 157 -7.26 0.23 14.48
C LEU A 157 -6.49 -0.63 15.48
N ASP A 158 -7.11 -1.01 16.59
CA ASP A 158 -6.56 -1.95 17.55
C ASP A 158 -6.32 -3.35 16.93
N ALA A 159 -7.21 -3.82 16.05
CA ALA A 159 -7.03 -5.08 15.34
C ALA A 159 -5.79 -5.04 14.42
N VAL A 160 -5.56 -3.92 13.71
CA VAL A 160 -4.33 -3.70 12.94
C VAL A 160 -3.10 -3.76 13.84
N GLY A 161 -3.14 -3.08 15.00
CA GLY A 161 -2.04 -3.10 15.97
C GLY A 161 -1.74 -4.51 16.50
N ARG A 162 -2.77 -5.31 16.81
CA ARG A 162 -2.61 -6.71 17.25
C ARG A 162 -2.01 -7.62 16.19
N ARG A 163 -2.17 -7.31 14.92
CA ARG A 163 -1.50 -7.99 13.80
C ARG A 163 -0.06 -7.49 13.57
N GLY A 164 0.48 -6.69 14.50
CA GLY A 164 1.83 -6.12 14.41
C GLY A 164 1.94 -4.91 13.49
N GLY A 165 0.82 -4.40 12.96
CA GLY A 165 0.80 -3.20 12.12
C GLY A 165 1.07 -1.93 12.94
N ARG A 166 1.85 -1.01 12.39
CA ARG A 166 2.11 0.30 12.99
C ARG A 166 1.13 1.32 12.45
N VAL A 167 0.07 1.58 13.21
CA VAL A 167 -0.95 2.58 12.83
C VAL A 167 -0.38 3.98 12.99
N ALA A 168 -0.44 4.78 11.91
CA ALA A 168 -0.10 6.20 11.90
C ALA A 168 -1.37 7.01 11.62
N GLU A 169 -1.97 7.59 12.67
CA GLU A 169 -3.12 8.48 12.52
C GLU A 169 -2.64 9.85 12.01
N VAL A 170 -3.18 10.28 10.87
CA VAL A 170 -2.78 11.51 10.16
C VAL A 170 -4.01 12.20 9.55
N GLY A 171 -3.88 13.48 9.21
CA GLY A 171 -4.87 14.18 8.39
C GLY A 171 -4.76 13.82 6.91
N ALA A 172 -5.85 13.98 6.14
CA ALA A 172 -5.90 13.58 4.72
C ALA A 172 -4.84 14.29 3.87
N ASP A 173 -4.68 15.62 3.97
CA ASP A 173 -3.65 16.35 3.24
C ASP A 173 -2.23 15.97 3.66
N GLN A 174 -2.00 15.75 4.96
CA GLN A 174 -0.72 15.26 5.47
C GLN A 174 -0.40 13.87 4.90
N HIS A 175 -1.39 12.97 4.89
CA HIS A 175 -1.24 11.66 4.25
C HIS A 175 -0.83 11.80 2.79
N ASP A 176 -1.59 12.57 1.99
CA ASP A 176 -1.36 12.67 0.55
C ASP A 176 -0.02 13.33 0.23
N ARG A 177 0.42 14.30 1.05
CA ARG A 177 1.75 14.90 0.95
C ARG A 177 2.88 13.91 1.25
N VAL A 178 2.74 13.08 2.30
CA VAL A 178 3.74 12.04 2.63
C VAL A 178 3.70 10.93 1.59
N ALA A 179 2.52 10.48 1.16
CA ALA A 179 2.36 9.47 0.11
C ALA A 179 2.93 9.94 -1.25
N ALA A 180 2.87 11.24 -1.54
CA ALA A 180 3.54 11.78 -2.73
C ALA A 180 5.07 11.60 -2.68
N ALA A 181 5.69 11.71 -1.51
CA ALA A 181 7.12 11.47 -1.34
C ALA A 181 7.47 9.97 -1.30
N THR A 182 6.68 9.15 -0.59
CA THR A 182 6.99 7.73 -0.35
C THR A 182 6.50 6.79 -1.45
N GLN A 183 5.43 7.14 -2.15
CA GLN A 183 4.85 6.34 -3.22
C GLN A 183 5.01 7.01 -4.59
N ALA A 184 4.45 8.22 -4.81
CA ALA A 184 4.45 8.81 -6.15
C ALA A 184 5.87 9.11 -6.64
N LEU A 185 6.75 9.68 -5.81
CA LEU A 185 8.16 9.94 -6.15
C LEU A 185 8.90 8.64 -6.43
N THR A 186 8.77 7.64 -5.55
CA THR A 186 9.45 6.33 -5.69
C THR A 186 9.02 5.62 -6.97
N HIS A 187 7.70 5.52 -7.21
CA HIS A 187 7.20 4.89 -8.44
C HIS A 187 7.65 5.65 -9.69
N ALA A 188 7.62 6.98 -9.67
CA ALA A 188 8.07 7.79 -10.80
C ALA A 188 9.57 7.59 -11.09
N ALA A 189 10.41 7.51 -10.04
CA ALA A 189 11.84 7.28 -10.20
C ALA A 189 12.13 5.90 -10.82
N VAL A 190 11.47 4.84 -10.34
CA VAL A 190 11.65 3.47 -10.85
C VAL A 190 11.10 3.33 -12.27
N LEU A 191 9.94 3.91 -12.57
CA LEU A 191 9.38 3.89 -13.91
C LEU A 191 10.24 4.70 -14.90
N ALA A 192 10.73 5.88 -14.48
CA ALA A 192 11.63 6.69 -15.32
C ALA A 192 12.96 5.97 -15.61
N PHE A 193 13.49 5.23 -14.63
CA PHE A 193 14.65 4.35 -14.84
C PHE A 193 14.36 3.28 -15.90
N GLY A 194 13.19 2.61 -15.83
CA GLY A 194 12.80 1.61 -16.83
C GLY A 194 12.65 2.19 -18.25
N LEU A 195 12.01 3.37 -18.37
CA LEU A 195 11.89 4.06 -19.64
C LEU A 195 13.26 4.52 -20.20
N ALA A 196 14.17 4.93 -19.31
CA ALA A 196 15.54 5.27 -19.74
C ALA A 196 16.35 4.05 -20.22
N LEU A 197 16.13 2.87 -19.65
CA LEU A 197 16.74 1.62 -20.14
C LEU A 197 16.27 1.28 -21.55
N ASP A 198 14.98 1.47 -21.84
CA ASP A 198 14.41 1.27 -23.18
C ASP A 198 15.07 2.19 -24.23
N GLU A 199 15.28 3.47 -23.88
CA GLU A 199 15.96 4.44 -24.75
C GLU A 199 17.45 4.16 -24.96
N LEU A 200 18.12 3.48 -24.03
CA LEU A 200 19.54 3.12 -24.15
C LEU A 200 19.79 1.94 -25.08
N ASP A 201 18.76 1.19 -25.46
CA ASP A 201 18.79 0.06 -26.41
C ASP A 201 19.89 -0.96 -26.09
N VAL A 202 20.09 -1.31 -24.81
CA VAL A 202 21.06 -2.30 -24.36
C VAL A 202 20.36 -3.64 -24.19
N ALA A 203 20.95 -4.70 -24.79
CA ALA A 203 20.40 -6.05 -24.70
C ALA A 203 20.31 -6.53 -23.22
N VAL A 204 19.24 -7.22 -22.88
CA VAL A 204 18.99 -7.73 -21.51
C VAL A 204 20.12 -8.69 -21.09
N GLU A 205 20.64 -9.47 -22.00
CA GLU A 205 21.73 -10.41 -21.77
C GLU A 205 23.04 -9.70 -21.37
N ASP A 206 23.31 -8.53 -21.96
CA ASP A 206 24.48 -7.71 -21.61
C ASP A 206 24.27 -7.04 -20.22
N LEU A 207 23.05 -6.60 -19.95
CA LEU A 207 22.69 -6.07 -18.62
C LEU A 207 22.88 -7.13 -17.54
N ASP A 208 22.40 -8.35 -17.74
CA ASP A 208 22.53 -9.47 -16.79
C ASP A 208 24.00 -9.87 -16.57
N ALA A 209 24.81 -9.88 -17.63
CA ALA A 209 26.21 -10.27 -17.55
C ALA A 209 27.07 -9.30 -16.71
N MET A 210 26.69 -8.01 -16.67
CA MET A 210 27.44 -6.96 -15.97
C MET A 210 26.63 -6.27 -14.85
N ALA A 211 25.50 -6.86 -14.44
CA ALA A 211 24.61 -6.26 -13.47
C ALA A 211 25.28 -6.05 -12.11
N THR A 212 25.25 -4.83 -11.63
CA THR A 212 25.67 -4.50 -10.26
C THR A 212 24.51 -4.73 -9.27
N PRO A 213 24.77 -4.99 -7.97
CA PRO A 213 23.69 -5.16 -6.99
C PRO A 213 22.69 -3.99 -6.94
N PRO A 214 23.10 -2.71 -7.03
CA PRO A 214 22.14 -1.60 -7.14
C PRO A 214 21.25 -1.71 -8.38
N HIS A 215 21.81 -2.08 -9.53
CA HIS A 215 21.05 -2.24 -10.77
C HIS A 215 20.01 -3.35 -10.64
N LEU A 216 20.39 -4.52 -10.11
CA LEU A 216 19.48 -5.64 -9.85
C LEU A 216 18.34 -5.25 -8.89
N THR A 217 18.64 -4.44 -7.88
CA THR A 217 17.61 -3.93 -6.94
C THR A 217 16.59 -3.05 -7.67
N LEU A 218 17.06 -2.16 -8.56
CA LEU A 218 16.16 -1.30 -9.36
C LEU A 218 15.36 -2.13 -10.36
N LEU A 219 15.94 -3.13 -11.02
CA LEU A 219 15.22 -4.05 -11.91
C LEU A 219 14.13 -4.83 -11.16
N ALA A 220 14.41 -5.31 -9.95
CA ALA A 220 13.43 -6.01 -9.13
C ALA A 220 12.24 -5.09 -8.74
N LEU A 221 12.53 -3.83 -8.40
CA LEU A 221 11.49 -2.82 -8.14
C LEU A 221 10.69 -2.50 -9.40
N LEU A 222 11.37 -2.36 -10.56
CA LEU A 222 10.72 -2.12 -11.84
C LEU A 222 9.80 -3.30 -12.23
N ALA A 223 10.29 -4.53 -12.15
CA ALA A 223 9.52 -5.73 -12.42
C ALA A 223 8.28 -5.82 -11.55
N ARG A 224 8.41 -5.55 -10.24
CA ARG A 224 7.28 -5.50 -9.31
C ARG A 224 6.23 -4.46 -9.70
N ILE A 225 6.65 -3.27 -10.13
CA ILE A 225 5.72 -2.20 -10.56
C ILE A 225 5.06 -2.58 -11.88
N ALA A 226 5.84 -3.03 -12.87
CA ALA A 226 5.37 -3.38 -14.19
C ALA A 226 4.41 -4.58 -14.21
N SER A 227 4.54 -5.50 -13.24
CA SER A 227 3.64 -6.65 -13.07
C SER A 227 2.40 -6.34 -12.22
N GLY A 228 2.29 -5.15 -11.66
CA GLY A 228 1.17 -4.77 -10.80
C GLY A 228 -0.01 -4.19 -11.59
N GLU A 229 -1.13 -4.00 -10.89
CA GLU A 229 -2.33 -3.40 -11.47
C GLU A 229 -2.09 -1.94 -11.86
N SER A 230 -2.20 -1.62 -13.15
CA SER A 230 -1.93 -0.29 -13.71
C SER A 230 -2.79 0.81 -13.08
N GLU A 231 -4.02 0.49 -12.70
CA GLU A 231 -4.96 1.41 -12.06
C GLU A 231 -4.43 1.90 -10.70
N THR A 232 -3.88 1.00 -9.88
CA THR A 232 -3.29 1.35 -8.58
C THR A 232 -2.15 2.36 -8.73
N TYR A 233 -1.23 2.15 -9.67
CA TYR A 233 -0.12 3.08 -9.90
C TYR A 233 -0.59 4.39 -10.51
N ARG A 234 -1.60 4.33 -11.40
CA ARG A 234 -2.21 5.52 -11.99
C ARG A 234 -2.89 6.39 -10.91
N ASP A 235 -3.63 5.79 -9.98
CA ASP A 235 -4.31 6.50 -8.89
C ASP A 235 -3.29 7.24 -8.01
N VAL A 236 -2.18 6.61 -7.64
CA VAL A 236 -1.08 7.27 -6.92
C VAL A 236 -0.50 8.43 -7.72
N GLN A 237 -0.32 8.28 -9.05
CA GLN A 237 0.34 9.28 -9.89
C GLN A 237 -0.59 10.41 -10.34
N ALA A 238 -1.87 10.15 -10.55
CA ALA A 238 -2.83 11.09 -11.09
C ALA A 238 -3.82 11.61 -10.03
N GLY A 239 -4.23 10.75 -9.07
CA GLY A 239 -5.21 11.08 -8.03
C GLY A 239 -4.61 11.89 -6.88
N ASN A 240 -3.34 11.66 -6.51
CA ASN A 240 -2.72 12.40 -5.41
C ASN A 240 -2.43 13.86 -5.79
N PRO A 241 -2.98 14.85 -5.08
CA PRO A 241 -2.83 16.28 -5.42
C PRO A 241 -1.38 16.78 -5.36
N HIS A 242 -0.51 16.11 -4.62
CA HIS A 242 0.91 16.46 -4.47
C HIS A 242 1.84 15.69 -5.43
N ALA A 243 1.36 14.71 -6.18
CA ALA A 243 2.18 13.85 -7.06
C ALA A 243 2.86 14.64 -8.20
N ARG A 244 2.18 15.66 -8.75
CA ARG A 244 2.80 16.54 -9.77
C ARG A 244 4.07 17.20 -9.23
N ARG A 245 4.02 17.73 -8.00
CA ARG A 245 5.18 18.36 -7.34
C ARG A 245 6.31 17.36 -7.14
N ALA A 246 6.01 16.12 -6.75
CA ALA A 246 6.99 15.05 -6.59
C ALA A 246 7.71 14.73 -7.91
N ARG A 247 6.98 14.59 -9.02
CA ARG A 247 7.58 14.37 -10.36
C ARG A 247 8.41 15.56 -10.85
N THR A 248 7.94 16.79 -10.62
CA THR A 248 8.72 17.99 -10.96
C THR A 248 10.01 18.06 -10.16
N ALA A 249 10.00 17.70 -8.87
CA ALA A 249 11.19 17.66 -8.03
C ALA A 249 12.18 16.58 -8.51
N LEU A 250 11.70 15.42 -8.96
CA LEU A 250 12.53 14.36 -9.54
C LEU A 250 13.24 14.84 -10.80
N ALA A 251 12.51 15.46 -11.73
CA ALA A 251 13.06 16.00 -12.96
C ALA A 251 14.12 17.09 -12.68
N ALA A 252 13.85 17.98 -11.72
CA ALA A 252 14.81 19.01 -11.30
C ALA A 252 16.05 18.41 -10.65
N GLY A 253 15.91 17.32 -9.87
CA GLY A 253 17.03 16.58 -9.30
C GLY A 253 17.92 15.97 -10.37
N LEU A 254 17.33 15.37 -11.40
CA LEU A 254 18.07 14.80 -12.54
C LEU A 254 18.82 15.90 -13.33
N ALA A 255 18.16 17.03 -13.59
CA ALA A 255 18.80 18.17 -14.25
C ALA A 255 19.98 18.73 -13.43
N THR A 256 19.85 18.81 -12.10
CA THR A 256 20.95 19.23 -11.21
C THR A 256 22.13 18.25 -11.26
N LEU A 257 21.85 16.92 -11.31
CA LEU A 257 22.88 15.90 -11.45
C LEU A 257 23.61 16.03 -12.79
N ALA A 258 22.88 16.18 -13.90
CA ALA A 258 23.43 16.35 -15.23
C ALA A 258 24.34 17.59 -15.31
N ASP A 259 23.87 18.74 -14.81
CA ASP A 259 24.66 19.96 -14.80
C ASP A 259 25.95 19.83 -13.99
N ALA A 260 25.89 19.21 -12.82
CA ALA A 260 27.08 18.96 -11.98
C ALA A 260 28.07 17.97 -12.63
N ALA A 261 27.56 16.99 -13.40
CA ALA A 261 28.41 16.02 -14.10
C ALA A 261 29.05 16.62 -15.35
N ASP A 262 28.29 17.41 -16.14
CA ASP A 262 28.73 17.90 -17.45
C ASP A 262 29.55 19.18 -17.36
N HIS A 263 29.25 20.05 -16.37
CA HIS A 263 29.85 21.40 -16.28
C HIS A 263 30.48 21.71 -14.91
N GLY A 264 30.19 20.90 -13.88
CA GLY A 264 30.65 21.13 -12.51
C GLY A 264 32.08 20.68 -12.28
N THR A 265 32.59 21.07 -11.10
CA THR A 265 33.87 20.61 -10.54
C THR A 265 33.63 19.42 -9.60
N GLY A 266 34.74 18.74 -9.18
CA GLY A 266 34.65 17.73 -8.12
C GLY A 266 34.05 18.27 -6.80
N GLY A 267 34.23 19.55 -6.52
CA GLY A 267 33.61 20.23 -5.37
C GLY A 267 32.10 20.37 -5.51
N ASP A 268 31.60 20.68 -6.71
CA ASP A 268 30.15 20.78 -6.97
C ASP A 268 29.49 19.40 -6.85
N PHE A 269 30.11 18.36 -7.35
CA PHE A 269 29.62 16.99 -7.21
C PHE A 269 29.62 16.54 -5.72
N ALA A 270 30.66 16.86 -4.95
CA ALA A 270 30.68 16.59 -3.51
C ALA A 270 29.56 17.32 -2.76
N ALA A 271 29.28 18.58 -3.13
CA ALA A 271 28.18 19.34 -2.55
C ALA A 271 26.81 18.73 -2.87
N LEU A 272 26.63 18.16 -4.07
CA LEU A 272 25.44 17.42 -4.46
C LEU A 272 25.23 16.18 -3.59
N LEU A 273 26.26 15.37 -3.39
CA LEU A 273 26.21 14.18 -2.51
C LEU A 273 25.87 14.57 -1.06
N GLU A 274 26.46 15.65 -0.55
CA GLU A 274 26.17 16.14 0.79
C GLU A 274 24.72 16.67 0.91
N ARG A 275 24.18 17.28 -0.14
CA ARG A 275 22.76 17.65 -0.20
C ARG A 275 21.85 16.42 -0.16
N ALA A 276 22.16 15.36 -0.91
CA ALA A 276 21.44 14.11 -0.88
C ALA A 276 21.49 13.45 0.51
N ARG A 277 22.69 13.43 1.13
CA ARG A 277 22.87 12.91 2.49
C ARG A 277 22.02 13.63 3.53
N ARG A 278 21.93 14.96 3.45
CA ARG A 278 21.05 15.74 4.35
C ARG A 278 19.58 15.36 4.26
N SER A 279 19.10 14.87 3.09
CA SER A 279 17.72 14.40 2.95
C SER A 279 17.43 13.12 3.73
N LEU A 280 18.46 12.33 4.07
CA LEU A 280 18.36 11.12 4.89
C LEU A 280 18.42 11.42 6.39
N GLY A 281 18.93 12.59 6.77
CA GLY A 281 19.09 13.00 8.16
C GLY A 281 20.02 12.05 8.95
N PRO A 282 19.74 11.82 10.25
CA PRO A 282 20.56 10.97 11.10
C PRO A 282 20.47 9.47 10.72
N GLU A 283 19.50 9.06 9.91
CA GLU A 283 19.27 7.66 9.57
C GLU A 283 20.11 7.17 8.37
N CYS A 284 21.01 8.00 7.83
CA CYS A 284 21.82 7.67 6.64
C CYS A 284 22.54 6.33 6.78
N ASP A 285 23.21 6.10 7.92
CA ASP A 285 23.95 4.86 8.17
C ASP A 285 23.03 3.63 8.36
N ALA A 286 21.81 3.83 8.89
CA ALA A 286 20.82 2.78 8.99
C ALA A 286 20.33 2.34 7.61
N TYR A 287 20.06 3.29 6.70
CA TYR A 287 19.70 2.98 5.32
C TYR A 287 20.86 2.33 4.55
N ALA A 288 22.12 2.70 4.80
CA ALA A 288 23.26 2.04 4.20
C ALA A 288 23.35 0.56 4.61
N ARG A 289 23.12 0.23 5.88
CA ARG A 289 23.06 -1.18 6.35
C ARG A 289 21.90 -1.96 5.73
N ILE A 290 20.73 -1.36 5.55
CA ILE A 290 19.62 -1.99 4.83
C ILE A 290 20.02 -2.29 3.38
N CYS A 291 20.71 -1.35 2.73
CA CYS A 291 21.21 -1.53 1.36
C CYS A 291 22.19 -2.71 1.26
N GLU A 292 23.12 -2.85 2.21
CA GLU A 292 24.04 -3.99 2.28
C GLU A 292 23.28 -5.33 2.37
N GLN A 293 22.22 -5.40 3.19
CA GLN A 293 21.39 -6.58 3.31
C GLN A 293 20.63 -6.91 2.01
N LEU A 294 20.11 -5.88 1.32
CA LEU A 294 19.46 -6.06 0.02
C LEU A 294 20.44 -6.60 -1.03
N PHE A 295 21.70 -6.15 -1.02
CA PHE A 295 22.71 -6.60 -1.97
C PHE A 295 23.15 -8.06 -1.75
N VAL A 296 23.01 -8.59 -0.53
CA VAL A 296 23.26 -10.03 -0.27
C VAL A 296 22.27 -10.91 -1.04
N VAL A 297 21.01 -10.46 -1.18
CA VAL A 297 19.95 -11.23 -1.87
C VAL A 297 19.77 -10.85 -3.34
N ALA A 298 20.26 -9.67 -3.77
CA ALA A 298 20.17 -9.20 -5.14
C ALA A 298 21.17 -9.98 -6.04
N ARG A 299 20.69 -11.02 -6.71
CA ARG A 299 21.47 -11.87 -7.62
C ARG A 299 20.78 -11.94 -8.99
N PRO A 300 21.54 -12.12 -10.08
CA PRO A 300 20.95 -12.33 -11.40
C PRO A 300 19.98 -13.51 -11.42
N PRO A 301 18.86 -13.44 -12.18
CA PRO A 301 17.85 -14.50 -12.26
C PRO A 301 18.42 -15.87 -12.59
N ALA A 302 19.41 -15.97 -13.49
CA ALA A 302 20.08 -17.21 -13.85
C ALA A 302 20.70 -17.94 -12.63
N LEU A 303 21.24 -17.21 -11.65
CA LEU A 303 21.79 -17.79 -10.43
C LEU A 303 20.69 -18.19 -9.43
N LEU A 304 19.53 -17.54 -9.44
CA LEU A 304 18.39 -17.93 -8.61
C LEU A 304 17.78 -19.26 -9.10
N LEU A 305 17.65 -19.42 -10.43
CA LEU A 305 17.12 -20.66 -11.03
C LEU A 305 18.07 -21.86 -10.88
N ALA A 306 19.38 -21.65 -10.91
CA ALA A 306 20.38 -22.71 -10.76
C ALA A 306 20.45 -23.32 -9.34
N HIS A 307 19.93 -22.63 -8.33
CA HIS A 307 19.96 -23.09 -6.93
C HIS A 307 18.66 -23.75 -6.46
N GLY A 308 17.71 -24.05 -7.38
CA GLY A 308 16.47 -24.76 -7.16
C GLY A 308 15.77 -24.37 -5.86
N GLU A 309 14.60 -23.79 -5.92
CA GLU A 309 13.56 -23.67 -4.88
C GLU A 309 13.97 -24.05 -3.44
N ARG A 310 14.89 -23.33 -2.84
CA ARG A 310 14.91 -23.22 -1.39
C ARG A 310 13.99 -22.05 -1.08
N SER A 311 12.79 -22.39 -0.60
CA SER A 311 11.82 -21.48 -0.02
C SER A 311 12.56 -20.39 0.73
N LEU A 312 12.33 -19.13 0.36
CA LEU A 312 12.65 -17.99 1.20
C LEU A 312 11.78 -18.15 2.45
N GLU A 313 12.28 -18.87 3.47
CA GLU A 313 11.67 -18.82 4.78
C GLU A 313 11.65 -17.36 5.23
N PRO A 314 10.52 -16.86 5.76
CA PRO A 314 10.48 -15.50 6.29
C PRO A 314 11.53 -15.39 7.38
N PHE A 315 12.35 -14.35 7.33
CA PHE A 315 13.40 -14.05 8.30
C PHE A 315 12.85 -14.20 9.72
N ARG A 316 13.21 -15.28 10.42
CA ARG A 316 13.05 -15.37 11.86
C ARG A 316 14.00 -14.36 12.48
N THR A 317 13.45 -13.36 13.14
CA THR A 317 14.20 -12.50 14.04
C THR A 317 14.88 -13.39 15.07
N ALA A 318 16.20 -13.50 15.01
CA ALA A 318 16.98 -14.08 16.08
C ALA A 318 16.72 -13.24 17.35
N SER A 319 16.06 -13.82 18.33
CA SER A 319 16.00 -13.28 19.67
C SER A 319 17.44 -13.14 20.16
N LEU A 320 17.86 -11.93 20.45
CA LEU A 320 19.07 -11.68 21.23
C LEU A 320 18.82 -12.31 22.61
N GLY A 321 19.34 -13.53 22.79
CA GLY A 321 19.34 -14.21 24.05
C GLY A 321 20.19 -13.44 25.04
N ASP A 322 19.64 -13.19 26.20
CA ASP A 322 20.35 -12.85 27.41
C ASP A 322 21.45 -13.88 27.63
N SER A 323 22.66 -13.42 27.80
CA SER A 323 23.75 -14.21 28.34
C SER A 323 24.18 -13.65 29.70
N PRO A 324 24.57 -14.52 30.64
CA PRO A 324 24.59 -14.32 32.09
C PRO A 324 25.57 -13.29 32.60
#